data_9fdab0e143aa8852f771d653caeec058
#
_entry.id   9fdab0e143aa8852f771d653caeec058
#
_cell.length_a   1.000
_cell.length_b   1.000
_cell.length_c   1.000
_cell.angle_alpha   90.00
_cell.angle_beta   90.00
_cell.angle_gamma   90.00
#
_symmetry.space_group_name_H-M   'P 1'
#
loop_
_entity.id
_entity.type
_entity.pdbx_description
1 polymer ?
#
loop_
_entity_poly.entity_id
_entity_poly.type
_entity_poly.pdbx_seq_one_letter_code
_entity_poly.pdbx_strand_id
1 'polypeptide(L)'
;MGPSVARMDLSELFRDLEQQLGTELDLEFRDQLTDEERQRQARLSLRERIRLMCLPRGIAAREPLAMTLTGGTQLEVSPMTHGRDWIAADVQTSMGLITRAIIPLAAIASLHPTRAQLARSLGDPVTRISRDDEASLHQSKPRLTDQIGVPYVLRDLARRRKPVEIVVLGSAHDSGQTTSKRGILDRVGSDHVDLLRGERIEMIPISQLQLVYLV
;
A
#
# COMPACT_ATOMS: atom_id res chain seq x y z
N MET A 1 -53.99 -39.83 40.44
CA MET A 1 -53.12 -39.45 39.24
C MET A 1 -52.04 -38.53 39.74
N GLY A 2 -50.87 -39.08 40.06
CA GLY A 2 -49.74 -38.31 40.51
C GLY A 2 -48.90 -37.83 39.30
N PRO A 3 -48.28 -36.66 39.35
CA PRO A 3 -47.42 -36.12 38.22
C PRO A 3 -46.19 -37.05 38.16
N SER A 4 -45.95 -37.59 36.96
CA SER A 4 -44.72 -38.27 36.57
C SER A 4 -43.59 -37.26 36.57
N VAL A 5 -42.71 -37.33 37.58
CA VAL A 5 -41.45 -36.60 37.58
C VAL A 5 -40.59 -37.22 36.50
N ALA A 6 -40.46 -36.52 35.37
CA ALA A 6 -39.53 -36.88 34.31
C ALA A 6 -38.11 -36.89 34.91
N ARG A 7 -37.52 -38.11 35.00
CA ARG A 7 -36.10 -38.25 35.34
C ARG A 7 -35.31 -37.62 34.20
N MET A 8 -34.77 -36.47 34.46
CA MET A 8 -33.81 -35.82 33.57
C MET A 8 -32.59 -36.76 33.48
N ASP A 9 -32.29 -37.23 32.27
CA ASP A 9 -31.17 -38.14 32.04
C ASP A 9 -29.87 -37.36 32.21
N LEU A 10 -29.09 -37.70 33.24
CA LEU A 10 -27.80 -37.05 33.51
C LEU A 10 -26.86 -37.07 32.29
N SER A 11 -26.97 -38.09 31.45
CA SER A 11 -26.17 -38.21 30.21
C SER A 11 -26.56 -37.15 29.17
N GLU A 12 -27.82 -36.77 29.13
CA GLU A 12 -28.34 -35.72 28.23
C GLU A 12 -27.90 -34.33 28.70
N LEU A 13 -27.95 -34.11 30.01
CA LEU A 13 -27.46 -32.89 30.64
C LEU A 13 -25.94 -32.67 30.41
N PHE A 14 -25.14 -33.71 30.56
CA PHE A 14 -23.69 -33.63 30.33
C PHE A 14 -23.38 -33.37 28.86
N ARG A 15 -24.11 -33.97 27.94
CA ARG A 15 -23.94 -33.74 26.50
C ARG A 15 -24.27 -32.29 26.12
N ASP A 16 -25.35 -31.72 26.68
CA ASP A 16 -25.72 -30.33 26.45
C ASP A 16 -24.68 -29.36 27.02
N LEU A 17 -24.12 -29.64 28.20
CA LEU A 17 -23.05 -28.86 28.80
C LEU A 17 -21.77 -28.94 28.01
N GLU A 18 -21.38 -30.12 27.52
CA GLU A 18 -20.20 -30.28 26.65
C GLU A 18 -20.36 -29.51 25.33
N GLN A 19 -21.57 -29.52 24.75
CA GLN A 19 -21.87 -28.78 23.54
C GLN A 19 -21.86 -27.26 23.76
N GLN A 20 -22.38 -26.78 24.88
CA GLN A 20 -22.35 -25.37 25.26
C GLN A 20 -20.91 -24.89 25.50
N LEU A 21 -20.13 -25.64 26.28
CA LEU A 21 -18.71 -25.35 26.53
C LEU A 21 -17.88 -25.35 25.24
N GLY A 22 -18.14 -26.33 24.37
CA GLY A 22 -17.47 -26.35 23.04
C GLY A 22 -17.78 -25.11 22.21
N THR A 23 -19.04 -24.67 22.21
CA THR A 23 -19.47 -23.48 21.47
C THR A 23 -18.85 -22.19 22.05
N GLU A 24 -18.81 -22.07 23.39
CA GLU A 24 -18.19 -20.93 24.07
C GLU A 24 -16.69 -20.86 23.79
N LEU A 25 -15.97 -21.97 23.90
CA LEU A 25 -14.54 -22.06 23.59
C LEU A 25 -14.24 -21.71 22.12
N ASP A 26 -15.07 -22.15 21.18
CA ASP A 26 -14.94 -21.81 19.76
C ASP A 26 -15.16 -20.33 19.51
N LEU A 27 -16.09 -19.69 20.21
CA LEU A 27 -16.34 -18.25 20.11
C LEU A 27 -15.17 -17.45 20.70
N GLU A 28 -14.69 -17.80 21.89
CA GLU A 28 -13.53 -17.14 22.50
C GLU A 28 -12.28 -17.28 21.64
N PHE A 29 -12.03 -18.46 21.07
CA PHE A 29 -10.90 -18.67 20.16
C PHE A 29 -11.00 -17.82 18.89
N ARG A 30 -12.20 -17.69 18.31
CA ARG A 30 -12.44 -16.82 17.14
C ARG A 30 -12.23 -15.35 17.48
N ASP A 31 -12.68 -14.92 18.65
CA ASP A 31 -12.50 -13.54 19.11
C ASP A 31 -11.02 -13.23 19.33
N GLN A 32 -10.26 -14.14 19.96
CA GLN A 32 -8.81 -13.99 20.11
C GLN A 32 -8.09 -13.90 18.77
N LEU A 33 -8.38 -14.79 17.81
CA LEU A 33 -7.81 -14.74 16.48
C LEU A 33 -8.14 -13.42 15.75
N THR A 34 -9.35 -12.91 15.95
CA THR A 34 -9.79 -11.65 15.36
C THR A 34 -9.03 -10.46 15.94
N ASP A 35 -8.79 -10.48 17.26
CA ASP A 35 -8.05 -9.41 17.94
C ASP A 35 -6.54 -9.45 17.61
N GLU A 36 -5.94 -10.63 17.54
CA GLU A 36 -4.55 -10.79 17.08
C GLU A 36 -4.39 -10.26 15.65
N GLU A 37 -5.32 -10.57 14.75
CA GLU A 37 -5.31 -10.10 13.38
C GLU A 37 -5.47 -8.58 13.30
N ARG A 38 -6.39 -7.98 14.09
CA ARG A 38 -6.53 -6.53 14.19
C ARG A 38 -5.25 -5.85 14.67
N GLN A 39 -4.58 -6.43 15.68
CA GLN A 39 -3.31 -5.92 16.17
C GLN A 39 -2.20 -6.03 15.12
N ARG A 40 -2.14 -7.13 14.38
CA ARG A 40 -1.21 -7.31 13.27
C ARG A 40 -1.41 -6.24 12.20
N GLN A 41 -2.67 -6.03 11.80
CA GLN A 41 -3.03 -5.02 10.79
C GLN A 41 -2.70 -3.59 11.23
N ALA A 42 -2.89 -3.27 12.52
CA ALA A 42 -2.56 -1.96 13.07
C ALA A 42 -1.06 -1.64 13.02
N ARG A 43 -0.21 -2.65 12.94
CA ARG A 43 1.26 -2.51 12.84
C ARG A 43 1.77 -2.35 11.42
N LEU A 44 0.94 -2.65 10.40
CA LEU A 44 1.34 -2.56 9.00
C LEU A 44 1.49 -1.10 8.58
N SER A 45 2.63 -0.75 8.02
CA SER A 45 2.84 0.54 7.36
C SER A 45 2.03 0.63 6.07
N LEU A 46 1.77 1.88 5.60
CA LEU A 46 1.10 2.10 4.30
C LEU A 46 1.84 1.38 3.16
N ARG A 47 3.18 1.42 3.17
CA ARG A 47 4.03 0.74 2.19
C ARG A 47 3.77 -0.78 2.16
N GLU A 48 3.72 -1.41 3.33
CA GLU A 48 3.46 -2.84 3.45
C GLU A 48 2.05 -3.20 2.98
N ARG A 49 1.07 -2.38 3.32
CA ARG A 49 -0.30 -2.57 2.83
C ARG A 49 -0.38 -2.48 1.30
N ILE A 50 0.25 -1.47 0.68
CA ILE A 50 0.31 -1.35 -0.79
C ILE A 50 0.96 -2.60 -1.39
N ARG A 51 2.07 -3.07 -0.80
CA ARG A 51 2.76 -4.28 -1.26
C ARG A 51 1.86 -5.51 -1.23
N LEU A 52 1.12 -5.72 -0.13
CA LEU A 52 0.18 -6.84 0.03
C LEU A 52 -0.98 -6.77 -0.97
N MET A 53 -1.55 -5.58 -1.18
CA MET A 53 -2.64 -5.37 -2.14
C MET A 53 -2.24 -5.68 -3.57
N CYS A 54 -0.98 -5.40 -3.94
CA CYS A 54 -0.47 -5.48 -5.31
C CYS A 54 0.39 -6.71 -5.59
N LEU A 55 0.40 -7.72 -4.69
CA LEU A 55 1.08 -8.98 -4.95
C LEU A 55 0.54 -9.65 -6.22
N PRO A 56 1.43 -10.05 -7.15
CA PRO A 56 0.99 -10.76 -8.35
C PRO A 56 0.41 -12.11 -7.97
N ARG A 57 -0.72 -12.49 -8.57
CA ARG A 57 -1.25 -13.85 -8.53
C ARG A 57 -0.69 -14.63 -9.73
N GLY A 58 0.34 -15.43 -9.51
CA GLY A 58 0.94 -16.24 -10.57
C GLY A 58 1.49 -15.41 -11.73
N ILE A 59 1.20 -15.82 -12.97
CA ILE A 59 1.64 -15.17 -14.22
C ILE A 59 0.73 -13.96 -14.58
N ALA A 60 -0.35 -13.73 -13.85
CA ALA A 60 -1.30 -12.65 -14.14
C ALA A 60 -0.66 -11.27 -13.99
N ALA A 61 -1.07 -10.34 -14.84
CA ALA A 61 -0.68 -8.94 -14.75
C ALA A 61 -1.02 -8.38 -13.35
N ARG A 62 -0.18 -7.46 -12.86
CA ARG A 62 -0.43 -6.77 -11.59
C ARG A 62 -1.73 -5.98 -11.70
N GLU A 63 -2.63 -6.23 -10.78
CA GLU A 63 -3.90 -5.50 -10.70
C GLU A 63 -3.60 -4.03 -10.33
N PRO A 64 -4.09 -3.05 -11.12
CA PRO A 64 -3.86 -1.65 -10.82
C PRO A 64 -4.54 -1.24 -9.51
N LEU A 65 -3.90 -0.35 -8.76
CA LEU A 65 -4.41 0.25 -7.54
C LEU A 65 -4.78 1.70 -7.81
N ALA A 66 -6.05 2.04 -7.59
CA ALA A 66 -6.48 3.42 -7.67
C ALA A 66 -6.07 4.21 -6.43
N MET A 67 -5.55 5.42 -6.63
CA MET A 67 -5.13 6.33 -5.56
C MET A 67 -5.40 7.77 -5.89
N THR A 68 -5.52 8.59 -4.85
CA THR A 68 -5.60 10.04 -4.96
C THR A 68 -4.37 10.65 -4.30
N LEU A 69 -3.70 11.56 -4.99
CA LEU A 69 -2.59 12.33 -4.45
C LEU A 69 -3.09 13.55 -3.66
N THR A 70 -2.26 14.11 -2.80
CA THR A 70 -2.60 15.28 -1.95
C THR A 70 -3.01 16.51 -2.78
N GLY A 71 -2.56 16.60 -4.03
CA GLY A 71 -3.02 17.61 -5.00
C GLY A 71 -4.34 17.27 -5.69
N GLY A 72 -5.09 16.27 -5.25
CA GLY A 72 -6.38 15.88 -5.82
C GLY A 72 -6.30 15.05 -7.12
N THR A 73 -5.11 14.81 -7.65
CA THR A 73 -4.92 13.99 -8.86
C THR A 73 -5.24 12.54 -8.58
N GLN A 74 -6.16 11.96 -9.34
CA GLN A 74 -6.48 10.54 -9.28
C GLN A 74 -5.63 9.76 -10.29
N LEU A 75 -5.11 8.63 -9.87
CA LEU A 75 -4.22 7.77 -10.66
C LEU A 75 -4.60 6.30 -10.50
N GLU A 76 -4.43 5.56 -11.58
CA GLU A 76 -4.35 4.09 -11.54
C GLU A 76 -2.90 3.67 -11.70
N VAL A 77 -2.37 2.98 -10.70
CA VAL A 77 -0.96 2.62 -10.64
C VAL A 77 -0.75 1.13 -10.49
N SER A 78 0.25 0.60 -11.17
CA SER A 78 0.72 -0.78 -10.99
C SER A 78 2.10 -0.74 -10.32
N PRO A 79 2.18 -0.86 -8.98
CA PRO A 79 3.44 -0.79 -8.25
C PRO A 79 4.40 -1.90 -8.66
N MET A 80 5.67 -1.54 -8.91
CA MET A 80 6.73 -2.48 -9.30
C MET A 80 7.79 -2.62 -8.22
N THR A 81 8.21 -1.50 -7.65
CA THR A 81 9.28 -1.45 -6.67
C THR A 81 8.87 -0.52 -5.53
N HIS A 82 9.25 -0.89 -4.31
CA HIS A 82 8.98 -0.12 -3.12
C HIS A 82 10.31 0.29 -2.48
N GLY A 83 10.45 1.55 -2.16
CA GLY A 83 11.54 2.08 -1.35
C GLY A 83 11.11 2.33 0.08
N ARG A 84 11.93 3.06 0.83
CA ARG A 84 11.63 3.42 2.22
C ARG A 84 10.38 4.30 2.32
N ASP A 85 10.28 5.30 1.47
CA ASP A 85 9.28 6.38 1.47
C ASP A 85 8.75 6.72 0.07
N TRP A 86 8.86 5.79 -0.88
CA TRP A 86 8.41 5.94 -2.26
C TRP A 86 8.03 4.59 -2.89
N ILE A 87 7.28 4.67 -3.98
CA ILE A 87 7.01 3.54 -4.87
C ILE A 87 7.38 3.92 -6.31
N ALA A 88 7.94 2.97 -7.07
CA ALA A 88 7.98 3.06 -8.52
C ALA A 88 6.82 2.26 -9.08
N ALA A 89 6.07 2.85 -9.98
CA ALA A 89 4.89 2.26 -10.56
C ALA A 89 4.76 2.62 -12.05
N ASP A 90 4.10 1.76 -12.78
CA ASP A 90 3.52 2.11 -14.07
C ASP A 90 2.20 2.82 -13.79
N VAL A 91 2.05 4.02 -14.32
CA VAL A 91 0.88 4.90 -14.17
C VAL A 91 0.14 4.94 -15.49
N GLN A 92 -1.14 4.63 -15.46
CA GLN A 92 -1.99 4.79 -16.63
C GLN A 92 -2.48 6.24 -16.70
N THR A 93 -2.13 6.92 -17.80
CA THR A 93 -2.60 8.28 -18.04
C THR A 93 -4.02 8.27 -18.60
N SER A 94 -4.71 9.42 -18.54
CA SER A 94 -6.06 9.58 -19.08
C SER A 94 -6.17 9.27 -20.58
N MET A 95 -5.05 9.30 -21.31
CA MET A 95 -4.97 8.93 -22.73
C MET A 95 -4.68 7.43 -22.94
N GLY A 96 -4.69 6.61 -21.90
CA GLY A 96 -4.38 5.18 -21.97
C GLY A 96 -2.90 4.84 -22.15
N LEU A 97 -2.01 5.84 -22.12
CA LEU A 97 -0.58 5.61 -22.16
C LEU A 97 -0.08 5.18 -20.78
N ILE A 98 0.82 4.20 -20.77
CA ILE A 98 1.48 3.75 -19.55
C ILE A 98 2.83 4.45 -19.45
N THR A 99 3.03 5.18 -18.37
CA THR A 99 4.29 5.89 -18.09
C THR A 99 4.82 5.48 -16.72
N ARG A 100 6.10 5.24 -16.63
CA ARG A 100 6.74 4.91 -15.35
C ARG A 100 6.91 6.15 -14.50
N ALA A 101 6.56 6.04 -13.21
CA ALA A 101 6.69 7.14 -12.28
C ALA A 101 7.26 6.70 -10.92
N ILE A 102 7.86 7.66 -10.22
CA ILE A 102 8.22 7.56 -8.82
C ILE A 102 7.22 8.41 -8.04
N ILE A 103 6.56 7.81 -7.06
CA ILE A 103 5.54 8.44 -6.23
C ILE A 103 6.03 8.41 -4.78
N PRO A 104 6.29 9.56 -4.15
CA PRO A 104 6.55 9.63 -2.71
C PRO A 104 5.32 9.16 -1.92
N LEU A 105 5.51 8.36 -0.88
CA LEU A 105 4.38 7.89 -0.05
C LEU A 105 3.67 9.06 0.65
N ALA A 106 4.41 10.13 0.98
CA ALA A 106 3.85 11.34 1.56
C ALA A 106 2.90 12.11 0.62
N ALA A 107 2.99 11.86 -0.69
CA ALA A 107 2.10 12.46 -1.68
C ALA A 107 0.76 11.74 -1.81
N ILE A 108 0.59 10.57 -1.19
CA ILE A 108 -0.64 9.80 -1.26
C ILE A 108 -1.63 10.31 -0.21
N ALA A 109 -2.74 10.87 -0.66
CA ALA A 109 -3.84 11.31 0.20
C ALA A 109 -4.76 10.14 0.58
N SER A 110 -5.09 9.28 -0.40
CA SER A 110 -5.95 8.12 -0.17
C SER A 110 -5.69 7.00 -1.18
N LEU A 111 -6.02 5.78 -0.78
CA LEU A 111 -6.01 4.59 -1.62
C LEU A 111 -7.45 4.09 -1.79
N HIS A 112 -7.78 3.62 -2.99
CA HIS A 112 -9.09 3.08 -3.33
C HIS A 112 -8.96 1.63 -3.81
N PRO A 113 -8.64 0.68 -2.88
CA PRO A 113 -8.45 -0.70 -3.24
C PRO A 113 -9.78 -1.36 -3.63
N THR A 114 -9.71 -2.32 -4.54
CA THR A 114 -10.81 -3.23 -4.82
C THR A 114 -11.06 -4.12 -3.59
N ARG A 115 -12.24 -4.75 -3.54
CA ARG A 115 -12.56 -5.70 -2.46
C ARG A 115 -11.54 -6.84 -2.38
N ALA A 116 -11.06 -7.32 -3.53
CA ALA A 116 -10.06 -8.38 -3.58
C ALA A 116 -8.68 -7.91 -3.08
N GLN A 117 -8.26 -6.68 -3.41
CA GLN A 117 -7.04 -6.07 -2.89
C GLN A 117 -7.12 -5.86 -1.38
N LEU A 118 -8.27 -5.39 -0.89
CA LEU A 118 -8.49 -5.18 0.54
C LEU A 118 -8.39 -6.51 1.29
N ALA A 119 -9.07 -7.56 0.82
CA ALA A 119 -9.02 -8.90 1.42
C ALA A 119 -7.59 -9.44 1.50
N ARG A 120 -6.77 -9.24 0.45
CA ARG A 120 -5.34 -9.61 0.48
C ARG A 120 -4.55 -8.89 1.56
N SER A 121 -4.80 -7.59 1.73
CA SER A 121 -4.09 -6.78 2.73
C SER A 121 -4.52 -7.08 4.17
N LEU A 122 -5.74 -7.58 4.35
CA LEU A 122 -6.33 -7.89 5.65
C LEU A 122 -6.09 -9.35 6.07
N GLY A 123 -5.52 -10.18 5.18
CA GLY A 123 -5.23 -11.58 5.52
C GLY A 123 -6.48 -12.45 5.66
N ASP A 124 -7.54 -12.17 4.88
CA ASP A 124 -8.76 -12.98 4.87
C ASP A 124 -8.39 -14.46 4.67
N PRO A 125 -8.78 -15.35 5.60
CA PRO A 125 -8.42 -16.78 5.57
C PRO A 125 -8.91 -17.49 4.29
N VAL A 126 -9.94 -16.96 3.62
CA VAL A 126 -10.47 -17.52 2.36
C VAL A 126 -9.57 -17.18 1.16
N THR A 127 -8.79 -16.11 1.27
CA THR A 127 -7.86 -15.63 0.22
C THR A 127 -6.40 -15.88 0.55
N ARG A 128 -6.08 -16.60 1.62
CA ARG A 128 -4.70 -16.95 1.95
C ARG A 128 -4.04 -17.65 0.77
N ILE A 129 -3.26 -16.88 0.05
CA ILE A 129 -2.16 -17.36 -0.76
C ILE A 129 -1.36 -18.28 0.16
N SER A 130 -0.98 -19.44 -0.32
CA SER A 130 -0.28 -20.47 0.41
C SER A 130 0.63 -19.89 1.50
N ARG A 131 0.61 -20.45 2.71
CA ARG A 131 1.44 -20.03 3.86
C ARG A 131 2.91 -19.76 3.50
N ASP A 132 3.39 -20.35 2.41
CA ASP A 132 4.73 -20.17 1.87
C ASP A 132 4.99 -18.75 1.33
N ASP A 133 3.97 -18.06 0.78
CA ASP A 133 4.10 -16.69 0.27
C ASP A 133 4.09 -15.66 1.42
N GLU A 134 3.33 -15.88 2.48
CA GLU A 134 3.34 -15.04 3.69
C GLU A 134 4.66 -15.22 4.47
N ALA A 135 5.14 -16.44 4.61
CA ALA A 135 6.44 -16.71 5.21
C ALA A 135 7.58 -16.06 4.43
N SER A 136 7.48 -16.01 3.11
CA SER A 136 8.44 -15.31 2.23
C SER A 136 8.41 -13.80 2.41
N LEU A 137 7.25 -13.21 2.74
CA LEU A 137 7.11 -11.76 3.01
C LEU A 137 7.67 -11.37 4.39
N HIS A 138 7.50 -12.23 5.40
CA HIS A 138 7.98 -11.97 6.77
C HIS A 138 9.44 -12.38 6.97
N GLN A 139 9.96 -13.33 6.19
CA GLN A 139 11.35 -13.80 6.23
C GLN A 139 12.24 -13.19 5.14
N SER A 140 11.69 -12.42 4.19
CA SER A 140 12.54 -11.74 3.22
C SER A 140 13.40 -10.73 3.95
N LYS A 141 14.72 -11.01 4.02
CA LYS A 141 15.73 -10.03 4.44
C LYS A 141 15.37 -8.69 3.83
N PRO A 142 15.41 -7.58 4.60
CA PRO A 142 15.10 -6.25 4.09
C PRO A 142 15.91 -6.03 2.81
N ARG A 143 15.21 -5.79 1.70
CA ARG A 143 15.88 -5.52 0.43
C ARG A 143 16.62 -4.21 0.58
N LEU A 144 17.77 -4.07 -0.06
CA LEU A 144 18.51 -2.80 -0.05
C LEU A 144 17.61 -1.63 -0.48
N THR A 145 16.68 -1.86 -1.41
CA THR A 145 15.67 -0.88 -1.85
C THR A 145 14.80 -0.38 -0.71
N ASP A 146 14.50 -1.22 0.29
CA ASP A 146 13.66 -0.84 1.44
C ASP A 146 14.31 0.25 2.33
N GLN A 147 15.61 0.45 2.21
CA GLN A 147 16.38 1.47 2.94
C GLN A 147 16.56 2.75 2.12
N ILE A 148 16.33 2.69 0.80
CA ILE A 148 16.54 3.79 -0.12
C ILE A 148 15.37 4.77 -0.05
N GLY A 149 15.64 6.04 0.29
CA GLY A 149 14.66 7.12 0.29
C GLY A 149 14.58 7.86 -1.05
N VAL A 150 13.53 8.71 -1.19
CA VAL A 150 13.29 9.54 -2.39
C VAL A 150 14.52 10.29 -2.85
N PRO A 151 15.30 11.01 -1.98
CA PRO A 151 16.46 11.78 -2.45
C PRO A 151 17.50 10.91 -3.14
N TYR A 152 17.68 9.67 -2.68
CA TYR A 152 18.67 8.77 -3.27
C TYR A 152 18.29 8.35 -4.70
N VAL A 153 17.02 7.99 -4.89
CA VAL A 153 16.51 7.61 -6.23
C VAL A 153 16.59 8.78 -7.20
N LEU A 154 16.22 9.97 -6.74
CA LEU A 154 16.30 11.18 -7.58
C LEU A 154 17.75 11.53 -7.94
N ARG A 155 18.73 11.28 -7.05
CA ARG A 155 20.17 11.44 -7.35
C ARG A 155 20.62 10.49 -8.46
N ASP A 156 20.13 9.27 -8.50
CA ASP A 156 20.44 8.34 -9.60
C ASP A 156 19.87 8.85 -10.92
N LEU A 157 18.65 9.41 -10.92
CA LEU A 157 18.08 10.04 -12.11
C LEU A 157 18.88 11.27 -12.55
N ALA A 158 19.31 12.11 -11.61
CA ALA A 158 20.15 13.28 -11.91
C ALA A 158 21.48 12.86 -12.55
N ARG A 159 22.13 11.81 -12.03
CA ARG A 159 23.37 11.26 -12.61
C ARG A 159 23.18 10.80 -14.06
N ARG A 160 22.03 10.25 -14.38
CA ARG A 160 21.69 9.76 -15.73
C ARG A 160 21.29 10.89 -16.67
N ARG A 161 21.06 12.10 -16.16
CA ARG A 161 20.62 13.30 -16.89
C ARG A 161 19.43 13.02 -17.82
N LYS A 162 18.56 12.10 -17.42
CA LYS A 162 17.36 11.80 -18.21
C LYS A 162 16.32 12.90 -18.02
N PRO A 163 15.55 13.24 -19.07
CA PRO A 163 14.43 14.15 -18.93
C PRO A 163 13.38 13.53 -18.00
N VAL A 164 12.79 14.36 -17.16
CA VAL A 164 11.73 14.00 -16.24
C VAL A 164 10.61 15.02 -16.34
N GLU A 165 9.41 14.59 -15.99
CA GLU A 165 8.29 15.47 -15.74
C GLU A 165 7.91 15.37 -14.27
N ILE A 166 8.04 16.45 -13.54
CA ILE A 166 7.76 16.53 -12.11
C ILE A 166 6.40 17.19 -11.93
N VAL A 167 5.51 16.51 -11.21
CA VAL A 167 4.25 17.09 -10.76
C VAL A 167 4.44 17.55 -9.31
N VAL A 168 4.18 18.83 -9.08
CA VAL A 168 4.32 19.48 -7.77
C VAL A 168 2.97 19.98 -7.28
N LEU A 169 2.80 20.04 -5.97
CA LEU A 169 1.67 20.71 -5.36
C LEU A 169 1.82 22.22 -5.59
N GLY A 170 0.78 22.86 -6.10
CA GLY A 170 0.75 24.32 -6.26
C GLY A 170 0.79 25.04 -4.92
N SER A 171 1.12 26.34 -4.95
CA SER A 171 1.07 27.16 -3.74
C SER A 171 -0.38 27.30 -3.23
N ALA A 172 -0.53 27.65 -1.96
CA ALA A 172 -1.84 27.83 -1.31
C ALA A 172 -2.75 28.86 -2.03
N HIS A 173 -2.17 29.73 -2.89
CA HIS A 173 -2.90 30.70 -3.70
C HIS A 173 -3.53 30.09 -4.96
N ASP A 174 -3.02 28.93 -5.43
CA ASP A 174 -3.52 28.23 -6.63
C ASP A 174 -4.54 27.12 -6.31
N SER A 175 -5.30 27.26 -5.24
CA SER A 175 -6.40 26.33 -4.89
C SER A 175 -6.00 24.85 -4.84
N GLY A 176 -4.76 24.54 -4.46
CA GLY A 176 -4.26 23.16 -4.36
C GLY A 176 -4.05 22.46 -5.71
N GLN A 177 -4.05 23.20 -6.82
CA GLN A 177 -3.82 22.62 -8.14
C GLN A 177 -2.37 22.12 -8.27
N THR A 178 -2.22 20.99 -8.93
CA THR A 178 -0.90 20.46 -9.28
C THR A 178 -0.37 21.12 -10.54
N THR A 179 0.94 21.40 -10.56
CA THR A 179 1.63 21.94 -11.73
C THR A 179 2.64 20.93 -12.23
N SER A 180 2.64 20.68 -13.54
CA SER A 180 3.64 19.83 -14.19
C SER A 180 4.80 20.65 -14.72
N LYS A 181 6.04 20.18 -14.50
CA LYS A 181 7.29 20.84 -14.88
C LYS A 181 8.22 19.81 -15.53
N ARG A 182 8.57 20.05 -16.81
CA ARG A 182 9.52 19.20 -17.56
C ARG A 182 10.91 19.81 -17.53
N GLY A 183 11.91 18.95 -17.36
CA GLY A 183 13.30 19.35 -17.35
C GLY A 183 14.24 18.19 -17.08
N ILE A 184 15.48 18.50 -16.74
CA ILE A 184 16.51 17.55 -16.34
C ILE A 184 16.82 17.82 -14.87
N LEU A 185 16.86 16.78 -14.04
CA LEU A 185 17.37 16.91 -12.67
C LEU A 185 18.87 17.18 -12.74
N ASP A 186 19.29 18.36 -12.27
CA ASP A 186 20.70 18.74 -12.22
C ASP A 186 21.34 18.32 -10.92
N ARG A 187 20.74 18.69 -9.79
CA ARG A 187 21.19 18.36 -8.43
C ARG A 187 20.04 17.89 -7.56
N VAL A 188 20.39 17.09 -6.55
CA VAL A 188 19.41 16.63 -5.55
C VAL A 188 20.02 16.75 -4.16
N GLY A 189 19.47 17.66 -3.38
CA GLY A 189 19.80 17.87 -1.98
C GLY A 189 19.20 16.81 -1.07
N SER A 190 19.14 17.13 0.20
CA SER A 190 18.46 16.28 1.21
C SER A 190 16.95 16.47 1.18
N ASP A 191 16.48 17.68 0.87
CA ASP A 191 15.10 18.14 0.99
C ASP A 191 14.57 18.88 -0.26
N HIS A 192 15.42 19.09 -1.29
CA HIS A 192 15.07 19.77 -2.54
C HIS A 192 15.71 19.11 -3.76
N VAL A 193 15.20 19.46 -4.92
CA VAL A 193 15.78 19.11 -6.22
C VAL A 193 15.94 20.36 -7.07
N ASP A 194 17.03 20.42 -7.85
CA ASP A 194 17.27 21.44 -8.86
C ASP A 194 16.85 20.88 -10.21
N LEU A 195 15.81 21.47 -10.80
CA LEU A 195 15.30 21.14 -12.13
C LEU A 195 15.79 22.16 -13.16
N LEU A 196 16.60 21.70 -14.09
CA LEU A 196 17.10 22.51 -15.23
C LEU A 196 16.03 22.54 -16.33
N ARG A 197 15.56 23.75 -16.65
CA ARG A 197 14.56 24.02 -17.69
C ARG A 197 15.13 25.03 -18.69
N GLY A 198 15.71 24.55 -19.78
CA GLY A 198 16.51 25.39 -20.66
C GLY A 198 17.75 25.92 -19.93
N GLU A 199 17.88 27.22 -19.76
CA GLU A 199 18.99 27.87 -19.04
C GLU A 199 18.65 28.22 -17.58
N ARG A 200 17.41 27.92 -17.13
CA ARG A 200 16.96 28.28 -15.78
C ARG A 200 16.97 27.08 -14.88
N ILE A 201 17.42 27.28 -13.66
CA ILE A 201 17.33 26.28 -12.58
C ILE A 201 16.17 26.66 -11.68
N GLU A 202 15.30 25.69 -11.41
CA GLU A 202 14.20 25.85 -10.49
C GLU A 202 14.42 24.88 -9.31
N MET A 203 14.48 25.41 -8.08
CA MET A 203 14.59 24.60 -6.86
C MET A 203 13.20 24.22 -6.38
N ILE A 204 12.98 22.92 -6.20
CA ILE A 204 11.69 22.35 -5.81
C ILE A 204 11.88 21.56 -4.52
N PRO A 205 11.17 21.88 -3.43
CA PRO A 205 11.19 21.08 -2.21
C PRO A 205 10.66 19.67 -2.47
N ILE A 206 11.33 18.64 -1.95
CA ILE A 206 10.89 17.24 -2.08
C ILE A 206 9.52 17.02 -1.43
N SER A 207 9.19 17.77 -0.39
CA SER A 207 7.89 17.74 0.26
C SER A 207 6.71 18.17 -0.62
N GLN A 208 6.99 18.94 -1.70
CA GLN A 208 5.98 19.37 -2.67
C GLN A 208 5.84 18.40 -3.85
N LEU A 209 6.72 17.41 -3.97
CA LEU A 209 6.66 16.44 -5.06
C LEU A 209 5.42 15.55 -4.91
N GLN A 210 4.58 15.52 -5.93
CA GLN A 210 3.46 14.62 -6.03
C GLN A 210 3.87 13.31 -6.73
N LEU A 211 4.54 13.47 -7.88
CA LEU A 211 5.13 12.32 -8.58
C LEU A 211 6.18 12.81 -9.60
N VAL A 212 7.06 11.92 -10.03
CA VAL A 212 8.10 12.15 -11.04
C VAL A 212 7.93 11.12 -12.14
N TYR A 213 7.51 11.54 -13.31
CA TYR A 213 7.45 10.71 -14.51
C TYR A 213 8.83 10.58 -15.16
N LEU A 214 9.14 9.35 -15.59
CA LEU A 214 10.33 9.06 -16.38
C LEU A 214 9.94 9.14 -17.87
N VAL A 215 10.39 10.20 -18.54
CA VAL A 215 10.05 10.49 -19.94
C VAL A 215 11.05 9.86 -20.89
#